data_5cbdad8e8c9e18bf2caa8379941b3478
#
_entry.id   5cbdad8e8c9e18bf2caa8379941b3478
#
_cell.length_a   1.000
_cell.length_b   1.000
_cell.length_c   1.000
_cell.angle_alpha   90.00
_cell.angle_beta   90.00
_cell.angle_gamma   90.00
#
_symmetry.space_group_name_H-M   'P 1'
#
loop_
_entity.id
_entity.type
_entity.pdbx_description
1 polymer ?
#
loop_
_entity_poly.entity_id
_entity_poly.type
_entity_poly.pdbx_seq_one_letter_code
_entity_poly.pdbx_strand_id
1 'polypeptide(L)'
;MKLFTRPGTCSLATDIALREAAIPFELVKVSRHTGKTSDGVDFNEINSKGYVPALVLDGGEVLTENAALLQYIADLNPAAKLAPPVGTLERYRLSEWLAYINSEIHKAFSPLFMPNAPEDLKQYARANLTKRVGWLAERLGSKPFLLGEQFSVADAYLFVVLTWSPHVSFDLSPWPNLLAFQERVAARPHVIEAMTAEGLLRKK
;
A
#
# COMPACT_ATOMS: atom_id res chain seq x y z
N MET A 1 -16.35 -1.07 10.89
CA MET A 1 -15.13 -1.88 10.58
C MET A 1 -13.93 -1.40 11.38
N LYS A 2 -12.92 -2.26 11.63
CA LYS A 2 -11.65 -1.88 12.29
C LYS A 2 -10.47 -2.24 11.41
N LEU A 3 -9.59 -1.27 11.10
CA LEU A 3 -8.36 -1.50 10.37
C LEU A 3 -7.18 -1.59 11.35
N PHE A 4 -6.51 -2.73 11.35
CA PHE A 4 -5.26 -2.94 12.08
C PHE A 4 -4.07 -2.57 11.21
N THR A 5 -3.24 -1.63 11.69
CA THR A 5 -2.14 -1.01 10.94
C THR A 5 -0.85 -0.95 11.75
N ARG A 6 0.26 -0.86 11.04
CA ARG A 6 1.56 -0.40 11.59
C ARG A 6 2.01 0.81 10.77
N PRO A 7 2.32 1.94 11.41
CA PRO A 7 2.68 3.17 10.70
C PRO A 7 3.78 2.98 9.65
N GLY A 8 3.54 3.50 8.45
CA GLY A 8 4.47 3.47 7.33
C GLY A 8 4.64 2.11 6.66
N THR A 9 3.82 1.11 7.00
CA THR A 9 3.83 -0.18 6.30
C THR A 9 2.78 -0.22 5.17
N CYS A 10 2.66 -1.35 4.50
CA CYS A 10 1.70 -1.56 3.43
C CYS A 10 0.23 -1.34 3.85
N SER A 11 -0.09 -1.41 5.15
CA SER A 11 -1.43 -1.13 5.68
C SER A 11 -1.89 0.32 5.46
N LEU A 12 -0.96 1.26 5.26
CA LEU A 12 -1.29 2.63 4.86
C LEU A 12 -2.09 2.68 3.55
N ALA A 13 -1.86 1.76 2.61
CA ALA A 13 -2.62 1.71 1.38
C ALA A 13 -4.11 1.38 1.63
N THR A 14 -4.38 0.52 2.60
CA THR A 14 -5.75 0.19 3.03
C THR A 14 -6.41 1.37 3.75
N ASP A 15 -5.67 2.09 4.62
CA ASP A 15 -6.14 3.33 5.27
C ASP A 15 -6.53 4.39 4.21
N ILE A 16 -5.64 4.65 3.25
CA ILE A 16 -5.91 5.57 2.13
C ILE A 16 -7.17 5.15 1.38
N ALA A 17 -7.30 3.87 1.02
CA ALA A 17 -8.44 3.37 0.25
C ALA A 17 -9.77 3.54 1.00
N LEU A 18 -9.82 3.27 2.30
CA LEU A 18 -11.01 3.46 3.14
C LEU A 18 -11.44 4.93 3.18
N ARG A 19 -10.48 5.87 3.31
CA ARG A 19 -10.76 7.31 3.30
C ARG A 19 -11.22 7.79 1.93
N GLU A 20 -10.53 7.41 0.87
CA GLU A 20 -10.91 7.74 -0.52
C GLU A 20 -12.29 7.17 -0.89
N ALA A 21 -12.66 6.03 -0.32
CA ALA A 21 -13.98 5.43 -0.47
C ALA A 21 -15.05 6.05 0.46
N ALA A 22 -14.67 7.00 1.33
CA ALA A 22 -15.54 7.58 2.35
C ALA A 22 -16.23 6.54 3.26
N ILE A 23 -15.53 5.45 3.57
CA ILE A 23 -16.04 4.37 4.43
C ILE A 23 -15.58 4.61 5.87
N PRO A 24 -16.50 4.68 6.84
CA PRO A 24 -16.15 4.87 8.25
C PRO A 24 -15.46 3.62 8.82
N PHE A 25 -14.37 3.83 9.56
CA PHE A 25 -13.63 2.76 10.22
C PHE A 25 -12.89 3.28 11.46
N GLU A 26 -12.54 2.37 12.35
CA GLU A 26 -11.65 2.60 13.48
C GLU A 26 -10.23 2.18 13.08
N LEU A 27 -9.24 3.05 13.31
CA LEU A 27 -7.83 2.76 13.05
C LEU A 27 -7.17 2.26 14.33
N VAL A 28 -6.72 1.00 14.35
CA VAL A 28 -6.08 0.36 15.50
C VAL A 28 -4.60 0.12 15.17
N LYS A 29 -3.69 0.73 15.94
CA LYS A 29 -2.25 0.56 15.75
C LYS A 29 -1.75 -0.70 16.42
N VAL A 30 -0.90 -1.45 15.70
CA VAL A 30 -0.22 -2.65 16.18
C VAL A 30 1.25 -2.34 16.42
N SER A 31 1.74 -2.55 17.61
CA SER A 31 3.15 -2.33 17.98
C SER A 31 4.09 -3.29 17.24
N ARG A 32 5.16 -2.75 16.66
CA ARG A 32 6.23 -3.57 16.05
C ARG A 32 7.02 -4.38 17.09
N HIS A 33 7.14 -3.86 18.31
CA HIS A 33 7.99 -4.44 19.35
C HIS A 33 7.29 -5.52 20.15
N THR A 34 6.00 -5.30 20.46
CA THR A 34 5.25 -6.21 21.33
C THR A 34 4.27 -7.10 20.58
N GLY A 35 3.96 -6.81 19.31
CA GLY A 35 2.91 -7.50 18.57
C GLY A 35 1.49 -7.22 19.09
N LYS A 36 1.35 -6.31 20.07
CA LYS A 36 0.05 -5.97 20.65
C LYS A 36 -0.58 -4.78 19.95
N THR A 37 -1.89 -4.77 19.94
CA THR A 37 -2.71 -3.63 19.52
C THR A 37 -2.65 -2.49 20.53
N SER A 38 -3.12 -1.31 20.18
CA SER A 38 -3.14 -0.14 21.09
C SER A 38 -4.00 -0.34 22.33
N ASP A 39 -4.97 -1.25 22.27
CA ASP A 39 -5.82 -1.70 23.40
C ASP A 39 -5.30 -2.94 24.13
N GLY A 40 -4.09 -3.42 23.77
CA GLY A 40 -3.37 -4.45 24.52
C GLY A 40 -3.60 -5.90 24.09
N VAL A 41 -4.44 -6.14 23.07
CA VAL A 41 -4.75 -7.48 22.54
C VAL A 41 -3.54 -8.00 21.75
N ASP A 42 -3.25 -9.30 21.80
CA ASP A 42 -2.26 -9.93 20.94
C ASP A 42 -2.79 -9.95 19.48
N PHE A 43 -2.06 -9.31 18.58
CA PHE A 43 -2.51 -9.24 17.18
C PHE A 43 -2.58 -10.60 16.49
N ASN A 44 -1.84 -11.61 16.96
CA ASN A 44 -1.94 -12.98 16.42
C ASN A 44 -3.28 -13.63 16.70
N GLU A 45 -4.04 -13.19 17.71
CA GLU A 45 -5.41 -13.63 17.98
C GLU A 45 -6.39 -13.09 16.92
N ILE A 46 -6.05 -11.94 16.30
CA ILE A 46 -6.86 -11.31 15.25
C ILE A 46 -6.46 -11.83 13.87
N ASN A 47 -5.15 -11.91 13.61
CA ASN A 47 -4.58 -12.43 12.37
C ASN A 47 -3.38 -13.32 12.66
N SER A 48 -3.58 -14.62 12.62
CA SER A 48 -2.55 -15.63 12.90
C SER A 48 -1.32 -15.58 11.99
N LYS A 49 -1.39 -14.86 10.84
CA LYS A 49 -0.22 -14.58 9.99
C LYS A 49 0.72 -13.53 10.61
N GLY A 50 0.28 -12.75 11.62
CA GLY A 50 1.06 -11.71 12.26
C GLY A 50 1.33 -10.47 11.38
N TYR A 51 0.71 -10.36 10.20
CA TYR A 51 0.94 -9.28 9.24
C TYR A 51 -0.23 -8.30 9.18
N VAL A 52 0.08 -7.02 9.09
CA VAL A 52 -0.86 -5.96 8.72
C VAL A 52 -0.84 -5.75 7.19
N PRO A 53 -1.96 -5.29 6.59
CA PRO A 53 -3.25 -4.97 7.19
C PRO A 53 -4.09 -6.19 7.55
N ALA A 54 -4.95 -6.00 8.55
CA ALA A 54 -6.12 -6.85 8.78
C ALA A 54 -7.34 -5.93 8.95
N LEU A 55 -8.42 -6.21 8.25
CA LEU A 55 -9.67 -5.48 8.33
C LEU A 55 -10.73 -6.38 8.97
N VAL A 56 -11.16 -6.03 10.18
CA VAL A 56 -12.30 -6.67 10.83
C VAL A 56 -13.58 -5.99 10.37
N LEU A 57 -14.43 -6.75 9.72
CA LEU A 57 -15.72 -6.30 9.21
C LEU A 57 -16.75 -6.18 10.34
N ASP A 58 -17.88 -5.49 10.07
CA ASP A 58 -18.92 -5.31 11.07
C ASP A 58 -19.57 -6.63 11.53
N GLY A 59 -19.52 -7.67 10.69
CA GLY A 59 -19.93 -9.03 11.03
C GLY A 59 -18.92 -9.83 11.86
N GLY A 60 -17.72 -9.27 12.14
CA GLY A 60 -16.64 -9.94 12.88
C GLY A 60 -15.68 -10.74 12.01
N GLU A 61 -15.93 -10.89 10.73
CA GLU A 61 -15.01 -11.55 9.80
C GLU A 61 -13.73 -10.74 9.60
N VAL A 62 -12.61 -11.43 9.44
CA VAL A 62 -11.28 -10.80 9.22
C VAL A 62 -10.84 -11.00 7.79
N LEU A 63 -10.71 -9.92 7.05
CA LEU A 63 -10.13 -9.92 5.72
C LEU A 63 -8.68 -9.42 5.77
N THR A 64 -7.79 -10.07 5.00
CA THR A 64 -6.35 -9.74 4.96
C THR A 64 -5.86 -9.68 3.51
N GLU A 65 -4.58 -9.36 3.28
CA GLU A 65 -3.90 -9.20 2.00
C GLU A 65 -4.34 -7.93 1.25
N ASN A 66 -3.40 -6.99 1.07
CA ASN A 66 -3.69 -5.71 0.41
C ASN A 66 -4.39 -5.87 -0.94
N ALA A 67 -3.94 -6.81 -1.77
CA ALA A 67 -4.53 -6.99 -3.10
C ALA A 67 -6.02 -7.40 -3.06
N ALA A 68 -6.44 -8.10 -2.00
CA ALA A 68 -7.85 -8.44 -1.77
C ALA A 68 -8.61 -7.29 -1.10
N LEU A 69 -8.04 -6.73 -0.02
CA LEU A 69 -8.64 -5.64 0.75
C LEU A 69 -8.95 -4.41 -0.12
N LEU A 70 -8.00 -4.01 -0.96
CA LEU A 70 -8.13 -2.84 -1.80
C LEU A 70 -9.26 -2.99 -2.83
N GLN A 71 -9.44 -4.17 -3.38
CA GLN A 71 -10.56 -4.45 -4.28
C GLN A 71 -11.89 -4.47 -3.52
N TYR A 72 -11.93 -5.14 -2.36
CA TYR A 72 -13.11 -5.18 -1.52
C TYR A 72 -13.58 -3.77 -1.13
N ILE A 73 -12.67 -2.91 -0.68
CA ILE A 73 -12.98 -1.52 -0.30
C ILE A 73 -13.51 -0.72 -1.49
N ALA A 74 -12.89 -0.85 -2.66
CA ALA A 74 -13.36 -0.18 -3.87
C ALA A 74 -14.77 -0.61 -4.27
N ASP A 75 -15.13 -1.87 -4.03
CA ASP A 75 -16.46 -2.43 -4.34
C ASP A 75 -17.53 -2.03 -3.33
N LEU A 76 -17.16 -1.66 -2.10
CA LEU A 76 -18.11 -1.16 -1.10
C LEU A 76 -18.71 0.20 -1.50
N ASN A 77 -17.96 1.04 -2.21
CA ASN A 77 -18.47 2.33 -2.72
C ASN A 77 -18.02 2.56 -4.17
N PRO A 78 -18.72 1.97 -5.16
CA PRO A 78 -18.40 2.17 -6.58
C PRO A 78 -18.46 3.63 -7.05
N ALA A 79 -19.23 4.49 -6.36
CA ALA A 79 -19.32 5.91 -6.68
C ALA A 79 -18.00 6.67 -6.44
N ALA A 80 -17.12 6.17 -5.59
CA ALA A 80 -15.78 6.71 -5.36
C ALA A 80 -14.82 6.44 -6.54
N LYS A 81 -15.19 5.57 -7.49
CA LYS A 81 -14.44 5.24 -8.72
C LYS A 81 -12.98 4.80 -8.46
N LEU A 82 -12.75 4.08 -7.38
CA LEU A 82 -11.43 3.58 -7.00
C LEU A 82 -11.01 2.30 -7.72
N ALA A 83 -11.95 1.67 -8.43
CA ALA A 83 -11.73 0.52 -9.30
C ALA A 83 -12.71 0.55 -10.50
N PRO A 84 -12.32 0.01 -11.65
CA PRO A 84 -13.25 -0.25 -12.73
C PRO A 84 -14.35 -1.24 -12.33
N PRO A 85 -15.51 -1.25 -13.02
CA PRO A 85 -16.61 -2.16 -12.73
C PRO A 85 -16.19 -3.63 -12.79
N VAL A 86 -16.74 -4.43 -11.89
CA VAL A 86 -16.53 -5.90 -11.87
C VAL A 86 -16.96 -6.52 -13.20
N GLY A 87 -16.19 -7.50 -13.69
CA GLY A 87 -16.45 -8.21 -14.95
C GLY A 87 -15.90 -7.53 -16.21
N THR A 88 -15.33 -6.31 -16.09
CA THR A 88 -14.68 -5.63 -17.23
C THR A 88 -13.20 -6.01 -17.35
N LEU A 89 -12.63 -5.87 -18.55
CA LEU A 89 -11.20 -6.09 -18.77
C LEU A 89 -10.35 -5.10 -17.93
N GLU A 90 -10.81 -3.86 -17.79
CA GLU A 90 -10.17 -2.83 -17.00
C GLU A 90 -10.05 -3.23 -15.53
N ARG A 91 -11.07 -3.95 -14.99
CA ARG A 91 -11.00 -4.51 -13.65
C ARG A 91 -9.91 -5.56 -13.52
N TYR A 92 -9.73 -6.42 -14.53
CA TYR A 92 -8.62 -7.38 -14.54
C TYR A 92 -7.26 -6.69 -14.68
N ARG A 93 -7.17 -5.56 -15.39
CA ARG A 93 -5.96 -4.73 -15.43
C ARG A 93 -5.63 -4.12 -14.06
N LEU A 94 -6.65 -3.70 -13.29
CA LEU A 94 -6.45 -3.32 -11.90
C LEU A 94 -5.88 -4.48 -11.06
N SER A 95 -6.48 -5.66 -11.17
CA SER A 95 -6.03 -6.85 -10.45
C SER A 95 -4.61 -7.26 -10.85
N GLU A 96 -4.25 -7.14 -12.13
CA GLU A 96 -2.89 -7.35 -12.64
C GLU A 96 -1.88 -6.40 -11.97
N TRP A 97 -2.21 -5.09 -11.87
CA TRP A 97 -1.39 -4.12 -11.16
C TRP A 97 -1.24 -4.45 -9.68
N LEU A 98 -2.33 -4.77 -9.00
CA LEU A 98 -2.30 -5.14 -7.58
C LEU A 98 -1.43 -6.39 -7.34
N ALA A 99 -1.56 -7.41 -8.19
CA ALA A 99 -0.74 -8.60 -8.14
C ALA A 99 0.74 -8.27 -8.35
N TYR A 100 1.07 -7.48 -9.38
CA TYR A 100 2.44 -7.08 -9.69
C TYR A 100 3.07 -6.27 -8.54
N ILE A 101 2.37 -5.27 -8.02
CA ILE A 101 2.86 -4.48 -6.90
C ILE A 101 3.11 -5.38 -5.68
N ASN A 102 2.19 -6.29 -5.38
CA ASN A 102 2.29 -7.17 -4.21
C ASN A 102 3.46 -8.16 -4.33
N SER A 103 3.58 -8.85 -5.46
CA SER A 103 4.56 -9.93 -5.63
C SER A 103 5.93 -9.44 -6.06
N GLU A 104 6.00 -8.41 -6.92
CA GLU A 104 7.24 -8.02 -7.59
C GLU A 104 7.88 -6.77 -6.98
N ILE A 105 7.07 -5.77 -6.56
CA ILE A 105 7.63 -4.53 -5.98
C ILE A 105 7.72 -4.64 -4.46
N HIS A 106 6.61 -4.89 -3.77
CA HIS A 106 6.58 -4.98 -2.31
C HIS A 106 7.57 -6.02 -1.79
N LYS A 107 7.55 -7.22 -2.33
CA LYS A 107 8.43 -8.31 -1.88
C LYS A 107 9.90 -8.06 -2.19
N ALA A 108 10.21 -7.32 -3.26
CA ALA A 108 11.60 -6.96 -3.57
C ALA A 108 12.23 -6.03 -2.52
N PHE A 109 11.43 -5.24 -1.80
CA PHE A 109 11.93 -4.45 -0.68
C PHE A 109 12.27 -5.29 0.57
N SER A 110 11.65 -6.46 0.74
CA SER A 110 11.74 -7.23 2.00
C SER A 110 13.17 -7.54 2.45
N PRO A 111 14.10 -8.02 1.59
CA PRO A 111 15.48 -8.28 2.01
C PRO A 111 16.22 -7.01 2.44
N LEU A 112 15.85 -5.85 1.89
CA LEU A 112 16.51 -4.56 2.18
C LEU A 112 16.15 -4.05 3.58
N PHE A 113 15.00 -4.46 4.13
CA PHE A 113 14.57 -4.15 5.49
C PHE A 113 15.09 -5.13 6.55
N MET A 114 15.72 -6.24 6.14
CA MET A 114 16.27 -7.20 7.09
C MET A 114 17.65 -6.71 7.60
N PRO A 115 17.81 -6.40 8.91
CA PRO A 115 19.07 -5.87 9.44
C PRO A 115 20.27 -6.78 9.17
N ASN A 116 20.06 -8.11 9.29
CA ASN A 116 21.10 -9.13 9.18
C ASN A 116 21.09 -9.88 7.84
N ALA A 117 20.42 -9.34 6.79
CA ALA A 117 20.48 -9.97 5.49
C ALA A 117 21.92 -9.93 4.94
N PRO A 118 22.42 -11.03 4.36
CA PRO A 118 23.71 -11.04 3.66
C PRO A 118 23.80 -9.97 2.57
N GLU A 119 24.98 -9.43 2.36
CA GLU A 119 25.13 -8.31 1.40
C GLU A 119 24.84 -8.72 -0.04
N ASP A 120 25.19 -9.93 -0.44
CA ASP A 120 24.86 -10.50 -1.75
C ASP A 120 23.32 -10.59 -1.97
N LEU A 121 22.56 -10.94 -0.92
CA LEU A 121 21.09 -10.93 -0.96
C LEU A 121 20.55 -9.51 -1.12
N LYS A 122 21.14 -8.53 -0.42
CA LYS A 122 20.74 -7.11 -0.58
C LYS A 122 21.06 -6.58 -1.96
N GLN A 123 22.24 -6.93 -2.52
CA GLN A 123 22.62 -6.55 -3.88
C GLN A 123 21.67 -7.17 -4.92
N TYR A 124 21.35 -8.46 -4.79
CA TYR A 124 20.36 -9.12 -5.64
C TYR A 124 18.99 -8.41 -5.55
N ALA A 125 18.54 -8.11 -4.33
CA ALA A 125 17.26 -7.42 -4.10
C ALA A 125 17.24 -6.02 -4.75
N ARG A 126 18.34 -5.25 -4.66
CA ARG A 126 18.46 -3.94 -5.33
C ARG A 126 18.42 -4.07 -6.84
N ALA A 127 19.16 -4.99 -7.42
CA ALA A 127 19.17 -5.23 -8.87
C ALA A 127 17.77 -5.66 -9.37
N ASN A 128 17.13 -6.56 -8.64
CA ASN A 128 15.75 -6.98 -8.96
C ASN A 128 14.76 -5.83 -8.86
N LEU A 129 14.82 -5.05 -7.77
CA LEU A 129 13.96 -3.87 -7.57
C LEU A 129 14.15 -2.84 -8.69
N THR A 130 15.40 -2.54 -9.08
CA THR A 130 15.74 -1.65 -10.20
C THR A 130 15.06 -2.11 -11.49
N LYS A 131 15.15 -3.41 -11.81
CA LYS A 131 14.51 -3.98 -13.00
C LYS A 131 12.98 -3.83 -12.95
N ARG A 132 12.36 -4.13 -11.79
CA ARG A 132 10.91 -4.09 -11.61
C ARG A 132 10.37 -2.66 -11.63
N VAL A 133 11.05 -1.74 -10.95
CA VAL A 133 10.70 -0.31 -10.94
C VAL A 133 10.88 0.31 -12.31
N GLY A 134 11.96 -0.03 -13.04
CA GLY A 134 12.17 0.42 -14.41
C GLY A 134 11.04 0.01 -15.35
N TRP A 135 10.64 -1.27 -15.32
CA TRP A 135 9.50 -1.74 -16.10
C TRP A 135 8.19 -1.01 -15.74
N LEU A 136 7.95 -0.80 -14.44
CA LEU A 136 6.78 -0.07 -13.95
C LEU A 136 6.78 1.38 -14.45
N ALA A 137 7.93 2.06 -14.41
CA ALA A 137 8.08 3.42 -14.91
C ALA A 137 7.78 3.53 -16.40
N GLU A 138 8.27 2.58 -17.21
CA GLU A 138 7.95 2.50 -18.65
C GLU A 138 6.44 2.31 -18.87
N ARG A 139 5.79 1.44 -18.10
CA ARG A 139 4.34 1.19 -18.21
C ARG A 139 3.48 2.36 -17.73
N LEU A 140 3.93 3.07 -16.71
CA LEU A 140 3.30 4.33 -16.30
C LEU A 140 3.41 5.36 -17.42
N GLY A 141 4.61 5.52 -18.00
CA GLY A 141 4.86 6.49 -19.07
C GLY A 141 4.55 7.91 -18.62
N SER A 142 3.75 8.61 -19.42
CA SER A 142 3.26 9.98 -19.13
C SER A 142 1.91 10.01 -18.42
N LYS A 143 1.29 8.86 -18.12
CA LYS A 143 -0.01 8.80 -17.47
C LYS A 143 0.07 9.31 -16.03
N PRO A 144 -0.94 10.02 -15.54
CA PRO A 144 -0.97 10.46 -14.16
C PRO A 144 -1.10 9.31 -13.16
N PHE A 145 -1.79 8.21 -13.52
CA PHE A 145 -2.04 7.04 -12.69
C PHE A 145 -1.91 5.75 -13.50
N LEU A 146 -1.82 4.61 -12.82
CA LEU A 146 -1.56 3.30 -13.44
C LEU A 146 -2.58 2.90 -14.50
N LEU A 147 -3.85 3.24 -14.29
CA LEU A 147 -4.95 2.95 -15.23
C LEU A 147 -5.31 4.14 -16.14
N GLY A 148 -4.52 5.20 -16.18
CA GLY A 148 -4.75 6.39 -16.99
C GLY A 148 -5.08 7.63 -16.15
N GLU A 149 -6.19 8.31 -16.42
CA GLU A 149 -6.54 9.58 -15.78
C GLU A 149 -7.16 9.43 -14.37
N GLN A 150 -7.73 8.27 -14.07
CA GLN A 150 -8.44 8.04 -12.83
C GLN A 150 -7.52 7.39 -11.77
N PHE A 151 -7.45 8.00 -10.59
CA PHE A 151 -6.82 7.40 -9.41
C PHE A 151 -7.56 6.12 -9.01
N SER A 152 -6.81 5.09 -8.63
CA SER A 152 -7.33 3.79 -8.22
C SER A 152 -6.65 3.28 -6.95
N VAL A 153 -7.17 2.21 -6.39
CA VAL A 153 -6.56 1.54 -5.24
C VAL A 153 -5.17 0.96 -5.55
N ALA A 154 -4.87 0.69 -6.82
CA ALA A 154 -3.52 0.26 -7.21
C ALA A 154 -2.50 1.41 -7.07
N ASP A 155 -2.92 2.65 -7.34
CA ASP A 155 -2.07 3.83 -7.15
C ASP A 155 -1.79 4.10 -5.67
N ALA A 156 -2.79 3.89 -4.80
CA ALA A 156 -2.60 3.97 -3.35
C ALA A 156 -1.54 2.95 -2.89
N TYR A 157 -1.60 1.72 -3.41
CA TYR A 157 -0.65 0.69 -3.02
C TYR A 157 0.76 0.98 -3.56
N LEU A 158 0.86 1.35 -4.83
CA LEU A 158 2.15 1.72 -5.43
C LEU A 158 2.79 2.90 -4.68
N PHE A 159 2.02 3.95 -4.41
CA PHE A 159 2.50 5.10 -3.64
C PHE A 159 3.14 4.65 -2.33
N VAL A 160 2.45 3.83 -1.54
CA VAL A 160 2.95 3.40 -0.23
C VAL A 160 4.25 2.60 -0.35
N VAL A 161 4.34 1.63 -1.26
CA VAL A 161 5.57 0.83 -1.37
C VAL A 161 6.76 1.64 -1.89
N LEU A 162 6.52 2.65 -2.73
CA LEU A 162 7.59 3.55 -3.19
C LEU A 162 8.05 4.53 -2.09
N THR A 163 7.22 4.87 -1.08
CA THR A 163 7.66 5.67 0.07
C THR A 163 8.76 4.98 0.89
N TRP A 164 8.96 3.68 0.71
CA TRP A 164 10.01 2.93 1.42
C TRP A 164 11.41 3.15 0.83
N SER A 165 11.49 3.67 -0.39
CA SER A 165 12.76 3.86 -1.12
C SER A 165 13.83 4.62 -0.31
N PRO A 166 13.55 5.76 0.34
CA PRO A 166 14.54 6.47 1.15
C PRO A 166 15.03 5.66 2.37
N HIS A 167 14.15 4.83 2.95
CA HIS A 167 14.48 4.05 4.16
C HIS A 167 15.48 2.92 3.90
N VAL A 168 15.65 2.53 2.63
CA VAL A 168 16.59 1.50 2.21
C VAL A 168 17.65 2.04 1.23
N SER A 169 17.74 3.37 1.11
CA SER A 169 18.65 4.06 0.18
C SER A 169 18.52 3.56 -1.26
N PHE A 170 17.28 3.37 -1.71
CA PHE A 170 16.97 3.07 -3.11
C PHE A 170 16.62 4.37 -3.84
N ASP A 171 17.44 4.74 -4.81
CA ASP A 171 17.29 6.00 -5.55
C ASP A 171 16.21 5.88 -6.65
N LEU A 172 15.19 6.75 -6.60
CA LEU A 172 14.15 6.85 -7.62
C LEU A 172 14.44 7.94 -8.68
N SER A 173 15.52 8.70 -8.55
CA SER A 173 15.85 9.80 -9.49
C SER A 173 16.00 9.37 -10.96
N PRO A 174 16.40 8.11 -11.29
CA PRO A 174 16.40 7.66 -12.68
C PRO A 174 15.00 7.61 -13.34
N TRP A 175 13.92 7.68 -12.54
CA TRP A 175 12.53 7.61 -13.03
C TRP A 175 11.72 8.85 -12.61
N PRO A 176 11.91 10.01 -13.28
CA PRO A 176 11.26 11.27 -12.89
C PRO A 176 9.72 11.20 -12.95
N ASN A 177 9.16 10.36 -13.79
CA ASN A 177 7.72 10.14 -13.84
C ASN A 177 7.18 9.44 -12.57
N LEU A 178 7.97 8.59 -11.90
CA LEU A 178 7.59 8.01 -10.61
C LEU A 178 7.71 9.04 -9.48
N LEU A 179 8.67 9.96 -9.53
CA LEU A 179 8.75 11.06 -8.58
C LEU A 179 7.52 11.97 -8.72
N ALA A 180 7.16 12.35 -9.96
CA ALA A 180 5.97 13.15 -10.23
C ALA A 180 4.67 12.42 -9.81
N PHE A 181 4.61 11.09 -9.98
CA PHE A 181 3.52 10.26 -9.48
C PHE A 181 3.44 10.32 -7.94
N GLN A 182 4.57 10.15 -7.24
CA GLN A 182 4.64 10.23 -5.78
C GLN A 182 4.13 11.59 -5.25
N GLU A 183 4.58 12.69 -5.84
CA GLU A 183 4.15 14.04 -5.48
C GLU A 183 2.63 14.21 -5.69
N ARG A 184 2.11 13.76 -6.84
CA ARG A 184 0.69 13.85 -7.17
C ARG A 184 -0.18 13.07 -6.19
N VAL A 185 0.22 11.85 -5.83
CA VAL A 185 -0.55 11.03 -4.88
C VAL A 185 -0.41 11.59 -3.46
N ALA A 186 0.79 12.02 -3.04
CA ALA A 186 1.02 12.64 -1.74
C ALA A 186 0.19 13.91 -1.49
N ALA A 187 -0.14 14.66 -2.56
CA ALA A 187 -0.94 15.88 -2.48
C ALA A 187 -2.46 15.63 -2.30
N ARG A 188 -2.91 14.38 -2.39
CA ARG A 188 -4.35 14.07 -2.23
C ARG A 188 -4.78 14.26 -0.77
N PRO A 189 -5.93 14.92 -0.51
CA PRO A 189 -6.39 15.20 0.86
C PRO A 189 -6.46 13.95 1.74
N HIS A 190 -7.06 12.86 1.26
CA HIS A 190 -7.21 11.62 2.02
C HIS A 190 -5.89 10.88 2.26
N VAL A 191 -4.89 11.05 1.37
CA VAL A 191 -3.52 10.56 1.59
C VAL A 191 -2.85 11.34 2.73
N ILE A 192 -2.99 12.67 2.75
CA ILE A 192 -2.49 13.54 3.82
C ILE A 192 -3.15 13.17 5.16
N GLU A 193 -4.46 12.94 5.17
CA GLU A 193 -5.19 12.51 6.36
C GLU A 193 -4.68 11.17 6.89
N ALA A 194 -4.55 10.16 6.03
CA ALA A 194 -4.04 8.84 6.40
C ALA A 194 -2.62 8.91 6.97
N MET A 195 -1.70 9.63 6.28
CA MET A 195 -0.33 9.81 6.75
C MET A 195 -0.26 10.56 8.07
N THR A 196 -1.15 11.53 8.29
CA THR A 196 -1.25 12.29 9.55
C THR A 196 -1.77 11.40 10.69
N ALA A 197 -2.80 10.59 10.42
CA ALA A 197 -3.38 9.65 11.40
C ALA A 197 -2.37 8.59 11.85
N GLU A 198 -1.52 8.12 10.93
CA GLU A 198 -0.43 7.21 11.27
C GLU A 198 0.77 7.90 11.96
N GLY A 199 0.86 9.24 11.93
CA GLY A 199 1.95 10.02 12.52
C GLY A 199 3.18 10.15 11.61
N LEU A 200 3.01 9.97 10.30
CA LEU A 200 4.06 10.07 9.29
C LEU A 200 4.27 11.52 8.83
N LEU A 201 3.26 12.36 8.98
CA LEU A 201 3.34 13.80 8.78
C LEU A 201 3.13 14.52 10.11
N ARG A 202 3.93 15.58 10.37
CA ARG A 202 3.69 16.45 11.51
C ARG A 202 2.43 17.29 11.23
N LYS A 203 1.52 17.38 12.21
CA LYS A 203 0.46 18.39 12.17
C LYS A 203 1.15 19.77 12.13
N LYS A 204 0.87 20.53 11.09
CA LYS A 204 1.25 21.95 11.03
C LYS A 204 0.45 22.74 12.04
#